data_97cdc2330b6d3d067fb28f6575883ac4
#
_entry.id   97cdc2330b6d3d067fb28f6575883ac4
#
_cell.length_a   1.000
_cell.length_b   1.000
_cell.length_c   1.000
_cell.angle_alpha   90.00
_cell.angle_beta   90.00
_cell.angle_gamma   90.00
#
_symmetry.space_group_name_H-M   'P 1'
#
loop_
_entity.id
_entity.type
_entity.pdbx_description
1 polymer ?
#
loop_
_entity_poly.entity_id
_entity_poly.type
_entity_poly.pdbx_seq_one_letter_code
_entity_poly.pdbx_strand_id
1 'polypeptide(L)'
;LHSTSRRQRQMCIRDSKKGMPFFVTPYYLHLLNPGSTGYNDESLRSYILYSPQLVETYGQIRAWEREDIVEAGKPNAAGWLLPDGHNIHRRYPEVAILIPDSMGRACGGLCASCQRMYDFQSERLNFDFESLKPKETWDKKLRRLMRYFEEDAQLRDILITGGDALMSQNATLRNILDAVYKMAVRKRKANESRPEGEKFAELQRVRLGSRLLAYLPLRITDELVGILRSFKDKASRVGVTQFIIQTHFQSCLLYTSPSPRDPKTS
;
A
#
# COMPACT_ATOMS: atom_id res chain seq x y z
N LEU A 1 22.83 5.05 -20.21
CA LEU A 1 22.29 3.64 -20.20
C LEU A 1 23.37 2.55 -20.35
N HIS A 2 24.65 2.87 -20.17
CA HIS A 2 25.73 1.96 -20.61
C HIS A 2 26.49 1.20 -19.52
N SER A 3 26.04 1.06 -18.31
CA SER A 3 26.81 0.24 -17.36
C SER A 3 26.01 -0.51 -16.30
N THR A 4 24.97 -1.19 -16.68
CA THR A 4 24.59 -2.33 -15.86
C THR A 4 25.65 -3.41 -16.04
N SER A 5 26.29 -3.80 -14.93
CA SER A 5 27.34 -4.83 -14.99
C SER A 5 26.77 -6.11 -15.60
N ARG A 6 27.60 -6.91 -16.30
CA ARG A 6 27.21 -8.20 -16.86
C ARG A 6 26.48 -9.09 -15.83
N ARG A 7 26.92 -9.01 -14.58
CA ARG A 7 26.31 -9.73 -13.45
C ARG A 7 24.89 -9.28 -13.13
N GLN A 8 24.63 -7.96 -13.14
CA GLN A 8 23.28 -7.43 -12.90
C GLN A 8 22.29 -7.81 -14.02
N ARG A 9 22.72 -7.78 -15.27
CA ARG A 9 21.91 -8.27 -16.39
C ARG A 9 21.55 -9.75 -16.25
N GLN A 10 22.51 -10.58 -15.84
CA GLN A 10 22.27 -12.00 -15.61
C GLN A 10 21.30 -12.25 -14.45
N MET A 11 21.35 -11.45 -13.39
CA MET A 11 20.40 -11.54 -12.26
C MET A 11 18.97 -11.18 -12.73
N CYS A 12 18.80 -10.08 -13.45
CA CYS A 12 17.48 -9.70 -13.99
C CYS A 12 16.90 -10.76 -14.93
N ILE A 13 17.74 -11.38 -15.80
CA ILE A 13 17.32 -12.47 -16.69
C ILE A 13 16.89 -13.69 -15.90
N ARG A 14 17.64 -14.05 -14.84
CA ARG A 14 17.31 -15.16 -13.95
C ARG A 14 15.97 -14.93 -13.28
N ASP A 15 15.77 -13.74 -12.71
CA ASP A 15 14.56 -13.38 -12.00
C ASP A 15 13.33 -13.41 -12.93
N SER A 16 13.47 -12.85 -14.12
CA SER A 16 12.41 -12.88 -15.14
C SER A 16 12.06 -14.30 -15.60
N LYS A 17 13.05 -15.20 -15.74
CA LYS A 17 12.82 -16.62 -16.07
C LYS A 17 12.05 -17.37 -14.98
N LYS A 18 12.13 -16.92 -13.73
CA LYS A 18 11.35 -17.44 -12.60
C LYS A 18 9.96 -16.80 -12.49
N GLY A 19 9.59 -15.88 -13.38
CA GLY A 19 8.32 -15.15 -13.33
C GLY A 19 8.28 -14.06 -12.27
N MET A 20 9.43 -13.69 -11.70
CA MET A 20 9.52 -12.62 -10.72
C MET A 20 9.52 -11.27 -11.43
N PRO A 21 8.58 -10.37 -11.09
CA PRO A 21 8.50 -9.06 -11.74
C PRO A 21 9.69 -8.19 -11.35
N PHE A 22 10.30 -7.58 -12.36
CA PHE A 22 11.37 -6.59 -12.15
C PHE A 22 10.81 -5.19 -12.37
N PHE A 23 10.79 -4.38 -11.33
CA PHE A 23 10.29 -3.02 -11.39
C PHE A 23 11.35 -2.02 -10.97
N VAL A 24 11.57 -1.03 -11.80
CA VAL A 24 12.39 0.12 -11.47
C VAL A 24 11.90 1.35 -12.24
N THR A 25 11.79 2.47 -11.56
CA THR A 25 11.45 3.75 -12.22
C THR A 25 12.70 4.39 -12.82
N PRO A 26 12.58 5.18 -13.89
CA PRO A 26 13.71 5.95 -14.42
C PRO A 26 14.36 6.83 -13.35
N TYR A 27 13.57 7.45 -12.48
CA TYR A 27 14.07 8.23 -11.34
C TYR A 27 14.96 7.38 -10.42
N TYR A 28 14.51 6.19 -10.06
CA TYR A 28 15.26 5.31 -9.16
C TYR A 28 16.55 4.80 -9.80
N LEU A 29 16.54 4.56 -11.12
CA LEU A 29 17.75 4.18 -11.86
C LEU A 29 18.82 5.29 -11.84
N HIS A 30 18.40 6.56 -11.85
CA HIS A 30 19.34 7.69 -11.77
C HIS A 30 20.04 7.80 -10.42
N LEU A 31 19.46 7.21 -9.36
CA LEU A 31 20.08 7.15 -8.04
C LEU A 31 21.17 6.07 -7.94
N LEU A 32 21.29 5.18 -8.93
CA LEU A 32 22.31 4.15 -8.96
C LEU A 32 23.57 4.72 -9.60
N ASN A 33 24.69 4.61 -8.90
CA ASN A 33 25.97 5.04 -9.41
C ASN A 33 27.03 3.93 -9.32
N PRO A 34 27.06 3.01 -10.28
CA PRO A 34 27.92 1.83 -10.23
C PRO A 34 29.42 2.11 -10.36
N GLY A 35 29.81 3.34 -10.63
CA GLY A 35 31.21 3.70 -10.92
C GLY A 35 31.89 4.66 -9.94
N SER A 36 31.20 5.18 -8.93
CA SER A 36 31.79 6.14 -8.01
C SER A 36 32.40 5.48 -6.78
N THR A 37 33.63 5.80 -6.50
CA THR A 37 34.26 5.56 -5.21
C THR A 37 33.63 6.48 -4.16
N GLY A 38 33.05 5.89 -3.11
CA GLY A 38 32.48 6.65 -1.98
C GLY A 38 30.97 6.81 -1.95
N TYR A 39 30.25 6.48 -3.02
CA TYR A 39 28.79 6.45 -3.04
C TYR A 39 28.32 5.01 -2.93
N ASN A 40 27.78 4.65 -1.77
CA ASN A 40 27.22 3.30 -1.55
C ASN A 40 25.74 3.27 -1.90
N ASP A 41 25.41 2.71 -3.06
CA ASP A 41 24.04 2.50 -3.53
C ASP A 41 23.52 1.08 -3.28
N GLU A 42 24.20 0.29 -2.44
CA GLU A 42 23.86 -1.10 -2.17
C GLU A 42 22.42 -1.24 -1.65
N SER A 43 22.00 -0.37 -0.74
CA SER A 43 20.64 -0.35 -0.21
C SER A 43 19.58 -0.01 -1.27
N LEU A 44 19.92 0.78 -2.29
CA LEU A 44 19.06 1.06 -3.43
C LEU A 44 19.00 -0.13 -4.39
N ARG A 45 20.13 -0.77 -4.64
CA ARG A 45 20.21 -1.96 -5.50
C ARG A 45 19.50 -3.17 -4.91
N SER A 46 19.66 -3.41 -3.63
CA SER A 46 19.02 -4.52 -2.92
C SER A 46 17.50 -4.43 -2.98
N TYR A 47 16.98 -3.26 -3.27
CA TYR A 47 15.57 -3.02 -3.41
C TYR A 47 15.01 -3.35 -4.80
N ILE A 48 15.86 -3.32 -5.81
CA ILE A 48 15.52 -3.64 -7.21
C ILE A 48 15.84 -5.10 -7.51
N LEU A 49 16.95 -5.62 -6.98
CA LEU A 49 17.47 -6.93 -7.26
C LEU A 49 17.08 -7.91 -6.15
N TYR A 50 16.47 -9.01 -6.53
CA TYR A 50 16.11 -10.06 -5.59
C TYR A 50 17.33 -10.83 -5.12
N SER A 51 17.34 -11.21 -3.85
CA SER A 51 18.39 -12.05 -3.30
C SER A 51 18.34 -13.44 -3.95
N PRO A 52 19.49 -14.15 -4.08
CA PRO A 52 19.50 -15.53 -4.54
C PRO A 52 18.52 -16.41 -3.78
N GLN A 53 18.50 -16.27 -2.45
CA GLN A 53 17.61 -17.03 -1.57
C GLN A 53 16.13 -16.80 -1.88
N LEU A 54 15.71 -15.55 -2.12
CA LEU A 54 14.33 -15.25 -2.47
C LEU A 54 13.95 -15.85 -3.83
N VAL A 55 14.87 -15.80 -4.81
CA VAL A 55 14.65 -16.41 -6.13
C VAL A 55 14.55 -17.94 -6.05
N GLU A 56 15.37 -18.57 -5.22
CA GLU A 56 15.33 -20.02 -5.01
C GLU A 56 14.05 -20.49 -4.32
N THR A 57 13.50 -19.67 -3.42
CA THR A 57 12.29 -19.98 -2.65
C THR A 57 11.02 -19.43 -3.25
N TYR A 58 11.10 -18.80 -4.42
CA TYR A 58 9.94 -18.26 -5.11
C TYR A 58 8.92 -19.35 -5.45
N GLY A 59 7.65 -19.10 -5.11
CA GLY A 59 6.59 -20.09 -5.24
C GLY A 59 6.46 -21.05 -4.05
N GLN A 60 7.42 -21.04 -3.14
CA GLN A 60 7.39 -21.84 -1.91
C GLN A 60 7.00 -20.97 -0.73
N ILE A 61 5.86 -21.28 -0.14
CA ILE A 61 5.38 -20.59 1.05
C ILE A 61 6.13 -21.09 2.29
N ARG A 62 6.69 -20.18 3.08
CA ARG A 62 7.49 -20.52 4.26
C ARG A 62 6.90 -20.01 5.58
N ALA A 63 7.71 -19.93 6.62
CA ALA A 63 7.34 -19.80 8.03
C ALA A 63 6.37 -18.68 8.39
N TRP A 64 6.29 -17.62 7.65
CA TRP A 64 5.33 -16.53 7.90
C TRP A 64 3.89 -16.81 7.43
N GLU A 65 3.64 -17.84 6.63
CA GLU A 65 2.30 -18.39 6.46
C GLU A 65 1.67 -18.83 7.77
N ARG A 66 2.50 -19.33 8.71
CA ARG A 66 2.01 -19.76 10.02
C ARG A 66 1.47 -18.60 10.85
N GLU A 67 1.93 -17.39 10.56
CA GLU A 67 1.43 -16.17 11.20
C GLU A 67 0.11 -15.68 10.57
N ASP A 68 -0.19 -16.13 9.35
CA ASP A 68 -1.35 -15.72 8.57
C ASP A 68 -2.45 -16.79 8.48
N ILE A 69 -2.35 -17.90 9.22
CA ILE A 69 -3.39 -18.92 9.31
C ILE A 69 -4.62 -18.32 10.00
N VAL A 70 -5.72 -18.22 9.27
CA VAL A 70 -7.00 -17.81 9.81
C VAL A 70 -7.71 -19.02 10.42
N GLU A 71 -7.84 -19.02 11.72
CA GLU A 71 -8.68 -20.00 12.44
C GLU A 71 -10.10 -19.46 12.55
N ALA A 72 -11.10 -20.32 12.31
CA ALA A 72 -12.48 -19.93 12.44
C ALA A 72 -12.79 -19.39 13.87
N GLY A 73 -13.34 -18.18 13.95
CA GLY A 73 -13.69 -17.54 15.21
C GLY A 73 -12.52 -16.94 15.99
N LYS A 74 -11.29 -17.01 15.46
CA LYS A 74 -10.12 -16.35 16.03
C LYS A 74 -9.43 -15.51 14.98
N PRO A 75 -8.88 -14.32 15.34
CA PRO A 75 -7.88 -13.71 14.49
C PRO A 75 -6.72 -14.70 14.37
N ASN A 76 -6.08 -14.74 13.20
CA ASN A 76 -4.87 -15.57 13.04
C ASN A 76 -3.76 -15.09 14.00
N ALA A 77 -2.61 -15.77 14.02
CA ALA A 77 -1.48 -15.38 14.88
C ALA A 77 -1.01 -13.93 14.60
N ALA A 78 -1.15 -13.47 13.35
CA ALA A 78 -0.97 -12.09 12.96
C ALA A 78 -2.21 -11.20 13.23
N GLY A 79 -3.32 -11.78 13.67
CA GLY A 79 -4.56 -11.07 13.98
C GLY A 79 -5.39 -10.65 12.78
N TRP A 80 -5.21 -11.29 11.61
CA TRP A 80 -5.93 -10.91 10.40
C TRP A 80 -7.38 -11.40 10.41
N LEU A 81 -8.29 -10.46 10.29
CA LEU A 81 -9.69 -10.70 9.99
C LEU A 81 -9.93 -10.33 8.52
N LEU A 82 -10.34 -11.31 7.72
CA LEU A 82 -10.54 -11.15 6.28
C LEU A 82 -12.03 -11.24 5.98
N PRO A 83 -12.76 -10.12 5.91
CA PRO A 83 -14.12 -10.14 5.39
C PRO A 83 -14.15 -10.61 3.93
N ASP A 84 -15.26 -11.16 3.51
CA ASP A 84 -15.44 -11.68 2.15
C ASP A 84 -14.95 -10.70 1.08
N GLY A 85 -14.16 -11.22 0.14
CA GLY A 85 -13.68 -10.49 -1.03
C GLY A 85 -12.27 -9.92 -0.94
N HIS A 86 -11.53 -10.19 0.13
CA HIS A 86 -10.08 -9.90 0.29
C HIS A 86 -9.64 -8.43 0.01
N ASN A 87 -10.57 -7.49 0.03
CA ASN A 87 -10.29 -6.06 -0.13
C ASN A 87 -10.17 -5.31 1.20
N ILE A 88 -10.43 -5.98 2.32
CA ILE A 88 -10.31 -5.45 3.67
C ILE A 88 -9.49 -6.43 4.48
N HIS A 89 -8.41 -5.94 5.09
CA HIS A 89 -7.64 -6.69 6.07
C HIS A 89 -7.77 -5.99 7.43
N ARG A 90 -7.94 -6.77 8.48
CA ARG A 90 -8.03 -6.26 9.85
C ARG A 90 -7.14 -7.08 10.76
N ARG A 91 -6.26 -6.40 11.47
CA ARG A 91 -5.44 -6.98 12.53
C ARG A 91 -5.96 -6.56 13.91
N TYR A 92 -6.52 -5.37 13.98
CA TYR A 92 -7.05 -4.79 15.20
C TYR A 92 -8.52 -4.41 15.00
N PRO A 93 -9.36 -4.50 16.06
CA PRO A 93 -10.78 -4.16 15.95
C PRO A 93 -11.05 -2.74 15.45
N GLU A 94 -10.17 -1.80 15.79
CA GLU A 94 -10.35 -0.37 15.49
C GLU A 94 -9.77 0.03 14.14
N VAL A 95 -8.96 -0.83 13.51
CA VAL A 95 -8.19 -0.51 12.30
C VAL A 95 -8.56 -1.44 11.17
N ALA A 96 -8.82 -0.89 10.01
CA ALA A 96 -8.98 -1.65 8.78
C ALA A 96 -8.01 -1.17 7.71
N ILE A 97 -7.56 -2.12 6.88
CA ILE A 97 -6.81 -1.82 5.66
C ILE A 97 -7.75 -2.03 4.49
N LEU A 98 -7.99 -0.97 3.73
CA LEU A 98 -8.73 -1.00 2.48
C LEU A 98 -7.75 -1.18 1.33
N ILE A 99 -7.93 -2.25 0.55
CA ILE A 99 -7.09 -2.61 -0.58
C ILE A 99 -7.87 -2.44 -1.89
N PRO A 100 -7.79 -1.30 -2.56
CA PRO A 100 -8.49 -1.08 -3.82
C PRO A 100 -7.97 -1.97 -4.96
N ASP A 101 -8.89 -2.46 -5.80
CA ASP A 101 -8.53 -3.24 -7.01
C ASP A 101 -7.74 -2.41 -8.03
N SER A 102 -7.88 -1.09 -7.98
CA SER A 102 -7.16 -0.14 -8.84
C SER A 102 -5.68 0.03 -8.49
N MET A 103 -5.28 -0.43 -7.31
CA MET A 103 -3.88 -0.43 -6.92
C MET A 103 -3.24 -1.70 -7.46
N GLY A 104 -2.20 -1.57 -8.28
CA GLY A 104 -1.45 -2.72 -8.76
C GLY A 104 -1.08 -3.66 -7.60
N ARG A 105 -1.15 -4.96 -7.82
CA ARG A 105 -0.85 -5.96 -6.78
C ARG A 105 0.60 -5.91 -6.30
N ALA A 106 1.51 -5.37 -7.12
CA ALA A 106 2.90 -5.15 -6.76
C ALA A 106 3.24 -3.67 -6.86
N CYS A 107 3.80 -3.10 -5.79
CA CYS A 107 4.33 -1.72 -5.79
C CYS A 107 5.80 -1.65 -6.23
N GLY A 108 6.33 -2.75 -6.76
CA GLY A 108 7.75 -2.88 -7.13
C GLY A 108 8.70 -3.16 -5.97
N GLY A 109 8.19 -3.26 -4.74
CA GLY A 109 9.01 -3.57 -3.59
C GLY A 109 8.46 -4.72 -2.76
N LEU A 110 9.34 -5.64 -2.43
CA LEU A 110 9.06 -6.77 -1.57
C LEU A 110 9.56 -6.45 -0.16
N CYS A 111 8.72 -5.78 0.62
CA CYS A 111 9.01 -5.55 2.03
C CYS A 111 8.74 -6.83 2.82
N ALA A 112 9.56 -7.13 3.82
CA ALA A 112 9.38 -8.30 4.70
C ALA A 112 7.99 -8.33 5.37
N SER A 113 7.39 -7.17 5.59
CA SER A 113 6.03 -7.00 6.14
C SER A 113 4.96 -6.78 5.06
N CYS A 114 5.23 -7.17 3.81
CA CYS A 114 4.30 -6.96 2.72
C CYS A 114 3.08 -7.88 2.84
N GLN A 115 1.90 -7.30 2.90
CA GLN A 115 0.63 -8.05 2.93
C GLN A 115 0.36 -8.86 1.66
N ARG A 116 1.04 -8.53 0.57
CA ARG A 116 0.95 -9.22 -0.72
C ARG A 116 2.06 -10.23 -0.93
N MET A 117 2.89 -10.46 0.07
CA MET A 117 3.98 -11.41 -0.04
C MET A 117 3.47 -12.83 -0.23
N TYR A 118 2.34 -13.17 0.39
CA TYR A 118 1.67 -14.44 0.16
C TYR A 118 1.33 -14.66 -1.33
N ASP A 119 0.69 -13.66 -1.96
CA ASP A 119 0.35 -13.72 -3.38
C ASP A 119 1.60 -13.86 -4.25
N PHE A 120 2.68 -13.17 -3.86
CA PHE A 120 3.96 -13.25 -4.56
C PHE A 120 4.61 -14.63 -4.43
N GLN A 121 4.72 -15.15 -3.24
CA GLN A 121 5.36 -16.46 -3.00
C GLN A 121 4.56 -17.64 -3.52
N SER A 122 3.24 -17.51 -3.58
CA SER A 122 2.37 -18.52 -4.18
C SER A 122 2.26 -18.41 -5.71
N GLU A 123 3.13 -17.62 -6.34
CA GLU A 123 3.14 -17.35 -7.79
C GLU A 123 1.85 -16.71 -8.35
N ARG A 124 0.94 -16.28 -7.48
CA ARG A 124 -0.35 -15.65 -7.87
C ARG A 124 -0.20 -14.26 -8.47
N LEU A 125 0.98 -13.65 -8.35
CA LEU A 125 1.33 -12.40 -9.03
C LEU A 125 1.69 -12.61 -10.50
N ASN A 126 1.87 -13.84 -10.93
CA ASN A 126 2.05 -14.14 -12.34
C ASN A 126 0.77 -13.75 -13.05
N PHE A 127 0.88 -12.81 -13.90
CA PHE A 127 -0.09 -12.13 -14.74
C PHE A 127 -1.09 -13.05 -15.46
N ASP A 128 -1.72 -13.96 -14.74
CA ASP A 128 -2.89 -14.68 -15.21
C ASP A 128 -4.08 -13.72 -15.21
N PHE A 129 -4.19 -12.95 -16.28
CA PHE A 129 -5.24 -11.97 -16.48
C PHE A 129 -6.64 -12.57 -16.41
N GLU A 130 -6.80 -13.85 -16.73
CA GLU A 130 -8.11 -14.51 -16.68
C GLU A 130 -8.56 -14.73 -15.23
N SER A 131 -7.67 -15.19 -14.37
CA SER A 131 -7.96 -15.36 -12.93
C SER A 131 -8.12 -14.02 -12.20
N LEU A 132 -7.60 -12.94 -12.78
CA LEU A 132 -7.64 -11.58 -12.21
C LEU A 132 -8.83 -10.76 -12.70
N LYS A 133 -9.65 -11.27 -13.65
CA LYS A 133 -10.85 -10.56 -14.10
C LYS A 133 -11.78 -10.31 -12.91
N PRO A 134 -12.13 -9.04 -12.64
CA PRO A 134 -13.03 -8.73 -11.55
C PRO A 134 -14.40 -9.36 -11.81
N LYS A 135 -14.93 -10.12 -10.84
CA LYS A 135 -16.26 -10.72 -10.91
C LYS A 135 -17.40 -9.69 -10.76
N GLU A 136 -17.06 -8.50 -10.29
CA GLU A 136 -17.97 -7.36 -10.13
C GLU A 136 -17.25 -6.06 -10.44
N THR A 137 -18.00 -5.01 -10.77
CA THR A 137 -17.43 -3.67 -10.98
C THR A 137 -16.85 -3.10 -9.70
N TRP A 138 -15.78 -2.32 -9.81
CA TRP A 138 -15.17 -1.68 -8.65
C TRP A 138 -16.15 -0.80 -7.87
N ASP A 139 -17.01 -0.06 -8.53
CA ASP A 139 -18.01 0.80 -7.87
C ASP A 139 -19.03 -0.01 -7.04
N LYS A 140 -19.45 -1.18 -7.52
CA LYS A 140 -20.32 -2.07 -6.77
C LYS A 140 -19.60 -2.62 -5.55
N LYS A 141 -18.36 -3.08 -5.73
CA LYS A 141 -17.51 -3.57 -4.65
C LYS A 141 -17.25 -2.48 -3.61
N LEU A 142 -16.87 -1.28 -4.03
CA LEU A 142 -16.61 -0.14 -3.14
C LEU A 142 -17.84 0.20 -2.28
N ARG A 143 -19.04 0.19 -2.84
CA ARG A 143 -20.28 0.41 -2.05
C ARG A 143 -20.48 -0.66 -0.98
N ARG A 144 -20.19 -1.92 -1.30
CA ARG A 144 -20.27 -3.03 -0.35
C ARG A 144 -19.25 -2.89 0.78
N LEU A 145 -18.02 -2.51 0.45
CA LEU A 145 -16.95 -2.26 1.42
C LEU A 145 -17.28 -1.08 2.33
N MET A 146 -17.85 -0.01 1.79
CA MET A 146 -18.28 1.14 2.60
C MET A 146 -19.44 0.79 3.53
N ARG A 147 -20.36 -0.07 3.11
CA ARG A 147 -21.43 -0.58 3.98
C ARG A 147 -20.86 -1.39 5.15
N TYR A 148 -19.90 -2.28 4.88
CA TYR A 148 -19.20 -3.01 5.93
C TYR A 148 -18.58 -2.06 6.98
N PHE A 149 -17.94 -0.97 6.54
CA PHE A 149 -17.37 0.02 7.46
C PHE A 149 -18.44 0.84 8.22
N GLU A 150 -19.60 1.09 7.62
CA GLU A 150 -20.73 1.75 8.30
C GLU A 150 -21.31 0.90 9.43
N GLU A 151 -21.40 -0.40 9.20
CA GLU A 151 -21.97 -1.38 10.13
C GLU A 151 -20.99 -1.81 11.23
N ASP A 152 -19.72 -1.49 11.09
CA ASP A 152 -18.69 -1.83 12.07
C ASP A 152 -18.72 -0.91 13.29
N ALA A 153 -18.98 -1.50 14.48
CA ALA A 153 -19.13 -0.71 15.71
C ALA A 153 -17.81 -0.17 16.27
N GLN A 154 -16.66 -0.69 15.86
CA GLN A 154 -15.37 -0.39 16.49
C GLN A 154 -14.40 0.39 15.60
N LEU A 155 -14.65 0.47 14.30
CA LEU A 155 -13.73 1.06 13.34
C LEU A 155 -13.51 2.56 13.54
N ARG A 156 -12.26 2.97 13.73
CA ARG A 156 -11.80 4.36 13.90
C ARG A 156 -10.75 4.78 12.88
N ASP A 157 -10.06 3.84 12.25
CA ASP A 157 -8.88 4.09 11.41
C ASP A 157 -8.94 3.24 10.13
N ILE A 158 -8.82 3.88 8.98
CA ILE A 158 -8.72 3.20 7.68
C ILE A 158 -7.37 3.53 7.05
N LEU A 159 -6.57 2.49 6.80
CA LEU A 159 -5.37 2.56 5.97
C LEU A 159 -5.72 2.12 4.55
N ILE A 160 -5.61 3.00 3.58
CA ILE A 160 -5.78 2.70 2.16
C ILE A 160 -4.40 2.37 1.59
N THR A 161 -4.20 1.11 1.23
CA THR A 161 -2.92 0.60 0.73
C THR A 161 -3.10 -0.79 0.11
N GLY A 162 -2.02 -1.52 -0.15
CA GLY A 162 -2.09 -2.91 -0.62
C GLY A 162 -1.95 -3.11 -2.15
N GLY A 163 -0.86 -2.87 -2.60
CA GLY A 163 0.08 -2.31 -3.44
C GLY A 163 0.44 -0.91 -2.94
N ASP A 164 0.17 0.09 -3.74
CA ASP A 164 0.48 1.48 -3.41
C ASP A 164 -0.72 2.38 -3.67
N ALA A 165 -1.12 3.16 -2.67
CA ALA A 165 -2.31 4.01 -2.77
C ALA A 165 -2.24 5.01 -3.92
N LEU A 166 -1.05 5.53 -4.22
CA LEU A 166 -0.85 6.54 -5.26
C LEU A 166 -0.63 5.95 -6.66
N MET A 167 -0.59 4.63 -6.82
CA MET A 167 -0.62 3.98 -8.13
C MET A 167 -2.00 4.08 -8.81
N SER A 168 -3.05 4.30 -8.04
CA SER A 168 -4.38 4.57 -8.62
C SER A 168 -4.38 5.86 -9.42
N GLN A 169 -5.15 5.89 -10.50
CA GLN A 169 -5.42 7.13 -11.23
C GLN A 169 -6.09 8.16 -10.33
N ASN A 170 -5.89 9.45 -10.60
CA ASN A 170 -6.46 10.54 -9.82
C ASN A 170 -7.98 10.45 -9.68
N ALA A 171 -8.69 10.13 -10.76
CA ALA A 171 -10.14 9.97 -10.74
C ALA A 171 -10.58 8.83 -9.81
N THR A 172 -9.88 7.70 -9.85
CA THR A 172 -10.18 6.54 -8.99
C THR A 172 -9.87 6.83 -7.53
N LEU A 173 -8.72 7.47 -7.26
CA LEU A 173 -8.36 7.86 -5.89
C LEU A 173 -9.39 8.85 -5.32
N ARG A 174 -9.84 9.82 -6.11
CA ARG A 174 -10.92 10.75 -5.72
C ARG A 174 -12.20 10.00 -5.38
N ASN A 175 -12.61 9.03 -6.22
CA ASN A 175 -13.81 8.21 -5.98
C ASN A 175 -13.71 7.43 -4.66
N ILE A 176 -12.56 6.82 -4.38
CA ILE A 176 -12.31 6.08 -3.13
C ILE A 176 -12.42 7.01 -1.92
N LEU A 177 -11.73 8.16 -1.96
CA LEU A 177 -11.75 9.13 -0.88
C LEU A 177 -13.15 9.71 -0.66
N ASP A 178 -13.89 9.99 -1.73
CA ASP A 178 -15.27 10.45 -1.65
C ASP A 178 -16.22 9.39 -1.06
N ALA A 179 -15.99 8.12 -1.38
CA ALA A 179 -16.76 7.02 -0.79
C ALA A 179 -16.49 6.90 0.72
N VAL A 180 -15.24 6.99 1.14
CA VAL A 180 -14.84 7.00 2.56
C VAL A 180 -15.45 8.20 3.29
N TYR A 181 -15.39 9.39 2.70
CA TYR A 181 -16.03 10.58 3.27
C TYR A 181 -17.54 10.39 3.46
N LYS A 182 -18.25 9.95 2.41
CA LYS A 182 -19.69 9.70 2.47
C LYS A 182 -20.05 8.63 3.50
N MET A 183 -19.22 7.60 3.63
CA MET A 183 -19.37 6.58 4.66
C MET A 183 -19.27 7.18 6.07
N ALA A 184 -18.24 8.01 6.32
CA ALA A 184 -18.07 8.68 7.62
C ALA A 184 -19.26 9.59 7.96
N VAL A 185 -19.77 10.33 6.99
CA VAL A 185 -21.00 11.17 7.15
C VAL A 185 -22.20 10.31 7.56
N ARG A 186 -22.46 9.21 6.83
CA ARG A 186 -23.62 8.35 7.12
C ARG A 186 -23.49 7.67 8.50
N LYS A 187 -22.29 7.20 8.84
CA LYS A 187 -22.02 6.58 10.15
C LYS A 187 -22.29 7.55 11.29
N ARG A 188 -21.79 8.78 11.18
CA ARG A 188 -22.03 9.85 12.14
C ARG A 188 -23.52 10.19 12.27
N LYS A 189 -24.21 10.39 11.15
CA LYS A 189 -25.64 10.65 11.14
C LYS A 189 -26.46 9.52 11.79
N ALA A 190 -26.09 8.27 11.53
CA ALA A 190 -26.74 7.13 12.18
C ALA A 190 -26.53 7.12 13.71
N ASN A 191 -25.40 7.61 14.19
CA ASN A 191 -25.14 7.75 15.62
C ASN A 191 -26.04 8.78 16.32
N GLU A 192 -26.53 9.80 15.61
CA GLU A 192 -27.44 10.79 16.18
C GLU A 192 -28.74 10.17 16.71
N SER A 193 -29.19 9.07 16.08
CA SER A 193 -30.40 8.35 16.48
C SER A 193 -30.17 7.18 17.44
N ARG A 194 -28.88 6.84 17.75
CA ARG A 194 -28.55 5.74 18.66
C ARG A 194 -28.48 6.22 20.11
N PRO A 195 -28.95 5.39 21.05
CA PRO A 195 -28.69 5.61 22.48
C PRO A 195 -27.22 5.74 22.80
N GLU A 196 -26.85 6.47 23.84
CA GLU A 196 -25.43 6.77 24.16
C GLU A 196 -24.56 5.50 24.30
N GLY A 197 -25.07 4.46 24.91
CA GLY A 197 -24.35 3.18 25.08
C GLY A 197 -24.28 2.28 23.82
N GLU A 198 -25.00 2.64 22.75
CA GLU A 198 -25.08 1.87 21.49
C GLU A 198 -24.43 2.59 20.31
N LYS A 199 -23.82 3.74 20.54
CA LYS A 199 -23.14 4.49 19.49
C LYS A 199 -21.94 3.73 18.95
N PHE A 200 -21.81 3.68 17.65
CA PHE A 200 -20.64 3.11 16.99
C PHE A 200 -19.46 4.09 17.03
N ALA A 201 -18.26 3.55 17.05
CA ALA A 201 -17.07 4.36 16.88
C ALA A 201 -17.11 5.10 15.54
N GLU A 202 -16.81 6.39 15.55
CA GLU A 202 -16.72 7.21 14.35
C GLU A 202 -15.32 7.18 13.77
N LEU A 203 -15.22 7.38 12.45
CA LEU A 203 -13.93 7.41 11.76
C LEU A 203 -13.15 8.66 12.18
N GLN A 204 -11.98 8.46 12.75
CA GLN A 204 -11.10 9.51 13.26
C GLN A 204 -9.85 9.69 12.40
N ARG A 205 -9.40 8.62 11.74
CA ARG A 205 -8.15 8.60 10.98
C ARG A 205 -8.34 7.94 9.61
N VAL A 206 -7.76 8.57 8.60
CA VAL A 206 -7.58 7.99 7.28
C VAL A 206 -6.11 8.09 6.89
N ARG A 207 -5.52 7.00 6.44
CA ARG A 207 -4.12 6.95 6.03
C ARG A 207 -4.02 6.48 4.59
N LEU A 208 -3.11 7.07 3.82
CA LEU A 208 -2.68 6.56 2.52
C LEU A 208 -1.28 5.99 2.65
N GLY A 209 -1.11 4.70 2.40
CA GLY A 209 0.19 4.05 2.35
C GLY A 209 0.78 4.14 0.94
N SER A 210 1.90 4.83 0.78
CA SER A 210 2.55 4.99 -0.52
C SER A 210 4.07 5.02 -0.41
N ARG A 211 4.73 4.37 -1.34
CA ARG A 211 6.16 4.47 -1.56
C ARG A 211 6.53 5.38 -2.73
N LEU A 212 5.55 5.83 -3.48
CA LEU A 212 5.79 6.62 -4.69
C LEU A 212 6.44 7.96 -4.40
N LEU A 213 6.34 8.50 -3.18
CA LEU A 213 7.07 9.70 -2.80
C LEU A 213 8.59 9.53 -2.96
N ALA A 214 9.09 8.33 -2.62
CA ALA A 214 10.50 7.98 -2.76
C ALA A 214 10.84 7.35 -4.11
N TYR A 215 9.89 6.64 -4.72
CA TYR A 215 10.13 5.79 -5.87
C TYR A 215 9.77 6.45 -7.21
N LEU A 216 8.75 7.30 -7.21
CA LEU A 216 8.29 8.05 -8.38
C LEU A 216 7.79 9.45 -7.95
N PRO A 217 8.66 10.37 -7.50
CA PRO A 217 8.23 11.68 -6.98
C PRO A 217 7.45 12.50 -8.01
N LEU A 218 7.67 12.29 -9.31
CA LEU A 218 6.91 12.94 -10.39
C LEU A 218 5.40 12.60 -10.37
N ARG A 219 4.99 11.57 -9.60
CA ARG A 219 3.58 11.27 -9.37
C ARG A 219 2.89 12.33 -8.52
N ILE A 220 3.63 13.12 -7.76
CA ILE A 220 3.11 14.17 -6.89
C ILE A 220 2.89 15.43 -7.73
N THR A 221 1.70 15.52 -8.31
CA THR A 221 1.25 16.64 -9.13
C THR A 221 0.32 17.57 -8.35
N ASP A 222 0.16 18.81 -8.81
CA ASP A 222 -0.78 19.77 -8.21
C ASP A 222 -2.22 19.23 -8.18
N GLU A 223 -2.64 18.50 -9.22
CA GLU A 223 -3.95 17.84 -9.24
C GLU A 223 -4.07 16.83 -8.09
N LEU A 224 -3.07 15.98 -7.89
CA LEU A 224 -3.07 15.02 -6.78
C LEU A 224 -3.14 15.75 -5.43
N VAL A 225 -2.30 16.75 -5.24
CA VAL A 225 -2.28 17.56 -4.01
C VAL A 225 -3.65 18.21 -3.78
N GLY A 226 -4.28 18.73 -4.83
CA GLY A 226 -5.63 19.29 -4.77
C GLY A 226 -6.69 18.29 -4.31
N ILE A 227 -6.64 17.04 -4.80
CA ILE A 227 -7.53 15.95 -4.38
C ILE A 227 -7.35 15.64 -2.88
N LEU A 228 -6.10 15.49 -2.46
CA LEU A 228 -5.79 15.14 -1.07
C LEU A 228 -6.18 16.26 -0.10
N ARG A 229 -5.92 17.52 -0.46
CA ARG A 229 -6.33 18.69 0.31
C ARG A 229 -7.85 18.79 0.42
N SER A 230 -8.55 18.67 -0.70
CA SER A 230 -10.03 18.68 -0.74
C SER A 230 -10.63 17.59 0.16
N PHE A 231 -10.06 16.38 0.16
CA PHE A 231 -10.50 15.33 1.06
C PHE A 231 -10.24 15.70 2.52
N LYS A 232 -9.03 16.13 2.87
CA LYS A 232 -8.67 16.55 4.22
C LYS A 232 -9.65 17.59 4.77
N ASP A 233 -9.92 18.64 3.98
CA ASP A 233 -10.75 19.76 4.41
C ASP A 233 -12.23 19.36 4.65
N LYS A 234 -12.79 18.51 3.81
CA LYS A 234 -14.17 18.04 4.01
C LYS A 234 -14.28 16.97 5.09
N ALA A 235 -13.31 16.06 5.19
CA ALA A 235 -13.31 14.98 6.15
C ALA A 235 -13.12 15.49 7.59
N SER A 236 -12.34 16.56 7.80
CA SER A 236 -12.16 17.17 9.12
C SER A 236 -13.48 17.70 9.72
N ARG A 237 -14.40 18.16 8.88
CA ARG A 237 -15.73 18.67 9.30
C ARG A 237 -16.66 17.57 9.82
N VAL A 238 -16.36 16.31 9.54
CA VAL A 238 -17.17 15.15 9.93
C VAL A 238 -16.45 14.23 10.93
N GLY A 239 -15.45 14.76 11.64
CA GLY A 239 -14.79 14.05 12.73
C GLY A 239 -13.52 13.28 12.34
N VAL A 240 -13.11 13.28 11.09
CA VAL A 240 -11.82 12.72 10.67
C VAL A 240 -10.72 13.72 11.02
N THR A 241 -10.16 13.59 12.22
CA THR A 241 -9.16 14.54 12.74
C THR A 241 -7.78 14.36 12.15
N GLN A 242 -7.49 13.18 11.59
CA GLN A 242 -6.18 12.84 11.06
C GLN A 242 -6.28 12.28 9.64
N PHE A 243 -5.67 12.98 8.69
CA PHE A 243 -5.41 12.48 7.35
C PHE A 243 -3.90 12.42 7.13
N ILE A 244 -3.34 11.22 6.94
CA ILE A 244 -1.91 10.95 6.99
C ILE A 244 -1.47 10.30 5.68
N ILE A 245 -0.41 10.81 5.08
CA ILE A 245 0.33 10.12 4.02
C ILE A 245 1.47 9.35 4.70
N GLN A 246 1.33 8.04 4.75
CA GLN A 246 2.32 7.14 5.32
C GLN A 246 3.26 6.69 4.21
N THR A 247 4.51 7.05 4.32
CA THR A 247 5.53 6.69 3.32
C THR A 247 6.69 5.93 3.93
N HIS A 248 7.41 5.21 3.09
CA HIS A 248 8.56 4.43 3.48
C HIS A 248 9.74 4.74 2.56
N PHE A 249 10.83 5.19 3.15
CA PHE A 249 12.11 5.41 2.49
C PHE A 249 13.09 4.32 2.97
N GLN A 250 13.69 3.59 2.02
CA GLN A 250 14.59 2.47 2.35
C GLN A 250 16.04 2.89 2.56
N SER A 251 16.39 4.11 2.17
CA SER A 251 17.76 4.61 2.24
C SER A 251 17.78 6.09 2.55
N CYS A 252 18.78 6.53 3.28
CA CYS A 252 19.05 7.95 3.50
C CYS A 252 19.33 8.70 2.20
N LEU A 253 19.77 8.03 1.15
CA LEU A 253 19.96 8.61 -0.18
C LEU A 253 18.66 9.11 -0.83
N LEU A 254 17.50 8.67 -0.32
CA LEU A 254 16.20 9.14 -0.74
C LEU A 254 15.73 10.39 0.02
N TYR A 255 16.45 10.82 1.04
CA TYR A 255 16.16 12.01 1.85
C TYR A 255 16.95 13.22 1.39
N THR A 256 17.15 13.42 0.13
CA THR A 256 17.99 14.51 -0.39
C THR A 256 17.34 15.90 -0.29
N SER A 257 16.14 16.03 0.22
CA SER A 257 15.60 17.35 0.59
C SER A 257 16.20 17.80 1.91
N PRO A 258 16.80 19.00 1.97
CA PRO A 258 17.27 19.53 3.24
C PRO A 258 16.10 19.65 4.21
N SER A 259 16.14 18.84 5.27
CA SER A 259 15.22 19.00 6.37
C SER A 259 15.53 20.31 7.09
N PRO A 260 14.53 21.04 7.59
CA PRO A 260 14.79 22.19 8.48
C PRO A 260 15.60 21.82 9.73
N ARG A 261 15.77 20.53 10.01
CA ARG A 261 16.56 19.99 11.11
C ARG A 261 17.97 19.59 10.71
N ASP A 262 18.28 19.56 9.41
CA ASP A 262 19.64 19.27 8.98
C ASP A 262 20.54 20.45 9.35
N PRO A 263 21.68 20.23 10.01
CA PRO A 263 22.59 21.31 10.30
C PRO A 263 23.00 21.95 8.97
N LYS A 264 22.80 23.27 8.87
CA LYS A 264 23.27 24.02 7.72
C LYS A 264 24.77 23.77 7.63
N THR A 265 25.20 23.04 6.63
CA THR A 265 26.60 23.03 6.23
C THR A 265 26.93 24.42 5.74
N SER A 266 27.60 25.18 6.59
CA SER A 266 28.21 26.48 6.28
C SER A 266 29.40 26.29 5.35
#